data_5119ca17e048d3f08006ab656cfe4d91
#
_entry.id   5119ca17e048d3f08006ab656cfe4d91
#
_cell.length_a   1.000
_cell.length_b   1.000
_cell.length_c   1.000
_cell.angle_alpha   90.00
_cell.angle_beta   90.00
_cell.angle_gamma   90.00
#
_symmetry.space_group_name_H-M   'P 1'
#
loop_
_entity.id
_entity.type
_entity.pdbx_description
1 polymer ?
#
loop_
_entity_poly.entity_id
_entity_poly.type
_entity_poly.pdbx_seq_one_letter_code
_entity_poly.pdbx_strand_id
1 'polypeptide(L)'
;MFPSLQSAAFADELVEYKVKAAFIYNFIAFTQWSEETGQTLNLCFHGKDHFGNEIDKLHNRSVNNHQIEIRRTDSIAQLQHCQAVFFSKSEREKLPVLLDTLANKPVLTIADHPEAASHGVVINMAVSNEKIVFEINLRTARSSGLNISARLLNLAVDVYQ
;
A
#
# COMPACT_ATOMS: atom_id res chain seq x y z
N MET A 1 3.73 27.76 -29.02
CA MET A 1 3.71 26.29 -29.01
C MET A 1 3.28 25.85 -27.60
N PHE A 2 2.24 25.05 -27.53
CA PHE A 2 1.74 24.55 -26.23
C PHE A 2 2.10 23.09 -26.09
N PRO A 3 2.58 22.67 -24.89
CA PRO A 3 2.79 21.25 -24.63
C PRO A 3 1.46 20.52 -24.77
N SER A 4 1.48 19.30 -25.27
CA SER A 4 0.26 18.52 -25.36
C SER A 4 -0.23 18.20 -23.96
N LEU A 5 -1.55 18.26 -23.76
CA LEU A 5 -2.17 17.89 -22.49
C LEU A 5 -1.85 16.44 -22.09
N GLN A 6 -1.72 15.57 -23.07
CA GLN A 6 -1.38 14.16 -22.86
C GLN A 6 0.00 13.99 -22.27
N SER A 7 1.00 14.78 -22.74
CA SER A 7 2.36 14.70 -22.18
C SER A 7 2.41 15.15 -20.73
N ALA A 8 1.69 16.24 -20.39
CA ALA A 8 1.63 16.74 -19.02
C ALA A 8 0.96 15.73 -18.11
N ALA A 9 -0.19 15.14 -18.51
CA ALA A 9 -0.92 14.15 -17.72
C ALA A 9 -0.08 12.89 -17.51
N PHE A 10 0.66 12.44 -18.53
CA PHE A 10 1.54 11.27 -18.43
C PHE A 10 2.69 11.52 -17.46
N ALA A 11 3.30 12.71 -17.51
CA ALA A 11 4.38 13.07 -16.59
C ALA A 11 3.87 13.14 -15.14
N ASP A 12 2.68 13.70 -14.92
CA ASP A 12 2.05 13.78 -13.60
C ASP A 12 1.77 12.39 -13.04
N GLU A 13 1.29 11.46 -13.87
CA GLU A 13 1.03 10.08 -13.44
C GLU A 13 2.33 9.37 -13.04
N LEU A 14 3.42 9.54 -13.80
CA LEU A 14 4.70 8.95 -13.44
C LEU A 14 5.21 9.49 -12.10
N VAL A 15 5.11 10.80 -11.90
CA VAL A 15 5.50 11.43 -10.63
C VAL A 15 4.63 10.92 -9.48
N GLU A 16 3.32 10.80 -9.70
CA GLU A 16 2.38 10.29 -8.70
C GLU A 16 2.80 8.91 -8.22
N TYR A 17 3.05 7.96 -9.12
CA TYR A 17 3.38 6.60 -8.72
C TYR A 17 4.79 6.46 -8.15
N LYS A 18 5.71 7.33 -8.57
CA LYS A 18 7.03 7.41 -7.93
C LYS A 18 6.91 7.82 -6.46
N VAL A 19 6.10 8.84 -6.17
CA VAL A 19 5.87 9.30 -4.80
C VAL A 19 5.13 8.24 -3.99
N LYS A 20 4.11 7.60 -4.57
CA LYS A 20 3.37 6.53 -3.90
C LYS A 20 4.29 5.36 -3.53
N ALA A 21 5.23 5.00 -4.39
CA ALA A 21 6.18 3.94 -4.08
C ALA A 21 7.04 4.30 -2.85
N ALA A 22 7.50 5.55 -2.76
CA ALA A 22 8.24 6.03 -1.60
C ALA A 22 7.39 5.99 -0.32
N PHE A 23 6.11 6.38 -0.42
CA PHE A 23 5.18 6.28 0.71
C PHE A 23 5.00 4.84 1.17
N ILE A 24 4.84 3.89 0.24
CA ILE A 24 4.67 2.48 0.58
C ILE A 24 5.88 1.97 1.38
N TYR A 25 7.09 2.32 0.96
CA TYR A 25 8.30 1.98 1.71
C TYR A 25 8.21 2.51 3.15
N ASN A 26 7.79 3.76 3.32
CA ASN A 26 7.67 4.37 4.64
C ASN A 26 6.57 3.72 5.47
N PHE A 27 5.45 3.33 4.86
CA PHE A 27 4.39 2.63 5.57
C PHE A 27 4.91 1.32 6.17
N ILE A 28 5.70 0.58 5.40
CA ILE A 28 6.34 -0.65 5.88
C ILE A 28 7.32 -0.35 7.01
N ALA A 29 8.15 0.69 6.84
CA ALA A 29 9.16 1.07 7.83
C ALA A 29 8.55 1.47 9.17
N PHE A 30 7.35 2.05 9.17
CA PHE A 30 6.66 2.52 10.38
C PHE A 30 5.58 1.56 10.88
N THR A 31 5.54 0.33 10.36
CA THR A 31 4.63 -0.71 10.82
C THR A 31 5.42 -1.84 11.44
N GLN A 32 4.94 -2.34 12.58
CA GLN A 32 5.49 -3.53 13.22
C GLN A 32 4.44 -4.64 13.20
N TRP A 33 4.86 -5.82 12.78
CA TRP A 33 4.02 -7.01 12.82
C TRP A 33 4.16 -7.68 14.18
N SER A 34 3.04 -8.05 14.81
CA SER A 34 3.06 -8.72 16.10
C SER A 34 3.60 -10.14 16.02
N GLU A 35 3.50 -10.75 14.84
CA GLU A 35 4.09 -12.06 14.59
C GLU A 35 5.41 -11.90 13.88
N GLU A 36 6.33 -12.83 14.11
CA GLU A 36 7.62 -12.82 13.44
C GLU A 36 7.44 -13.07 11.94
N THR A 37 7.92 -12.15 11.13
CA THR A 37 7.78 -12.21 9.67
C THR A 37 8.98 -12.85 8.97
N GLY A 38 10.03 -13.23 9.74
CA GLY A 38 11.25 -13.76 9.16
C GLY A 38 12.12 -12.66 8.57
N GLN A 39 13.10 -13.06 7.76
CA GLN A 39 14.05 -12.11 7.16
C GLN A 39 13.53 -11.45 5.90
N THR A 40 12.58 -12.08 5.21
CA THR A 40 12.01 -11.57 3.97
C THR A 40 10.61 -11.02 4.22
N LEU A 41 10.35 -9.82 3.73
CA LEU A 41 9.03 -9.22 3.75
C LEU A 41 8.52 -9.17 2.31
N ASN A 42 7.49 -9.98 2.04
CA ASN A 42 6.87 -10.03 0.71
C ASN A 42 5.89 -8.89 0.56
N LEU A 43 6.22 -7.94 -0.32
CA LEU A 43 5.35 -6.83 -0.69
C LEU A 43 4.71 -7.15 -2.03
N CYS A 44 3.41 -7.38 -2.02
CA CYS A 44 2.66 -7.83 -3.18
C CYS A 44 1.87 -6.68 -3.79
N PHE A 45 1.91 -6.58 -5.11
CA PHE A 45 1.10 -5.63 -5.88
C PHE A 45 0.05 -6.43 -6.62
N HIS A 46 -1.19 -6.30 -6.17
CA HIS A 46 -2.30 -7.13 -6.64
C HIS A 46 -3.15 -6.36 -7.65
N GLY A 47 -3.33 -6.95 -8.83
CA GLY A 47 -4.10 -6.36 -9.92
C GLY A 47 -3.22 -5.68 -10.95
N LYS A 48 -3.81 -4.77 -11.72
CA LYS A 48 -3.11 -4.08 -12.81
C LYS A 48 -1.99 -3.19 -12.27
N ASP A 49 -0.79 -3.33 -12.82
CA ASP A 49 0.38 -2.58 -12.37
C ASP A 49 0.40 -1.18 -12.97
N HIS A 50 0.32 -0.17 -12.11
CA HIS A 50 0.45 1.24 -12.48
C HIS A 50 1.82 1.82 -12.09
N PHE A 51 2.63 1.06 -11.33
CA PHE A 51 3.92 1.53 -10.85
C PHE A 51 5.06 1.31 -11.85
N GLY A 52 4.95 0.27 -12.66
CA GLY A 52 6.04 -0.10 -13.57
C GLY A 52 7.34 -0.31 -12.81
N ASN A 53 8.41 0.33 -13.27
CA ASN A 53 9.75 0.17 -12.69
C ASN A 53 9.92 0.87 -11.34
N GLU A 54 8.98 1.71 -10.91
CA GLU A 54 9.14 2.47 -9.68
C GLU A 54 9.15 1.56 -8.44
N ILE A 55 8.38 0.47 -8.44
CA ILE A 55 8.41 -0.46 -7.33
C ILE A 55 9.59 -1.41 -7.39
N ASP A 56 10.18 -1.63 -8.55
CA ASP A 56 11.35 -2.49 -8.66
C ASP A 56 12.54 -1.94 -7.86
N LYS A 57 12.57 -0.64 -7.65
CA LYS A 57 13.60 0.00 -6.82
C LYS A 57 13.51 -0.39 -5.35
N LEU A 58 12.36 -0.90 -4.91
CA LEU A 58 12.17 -1.38 -3.54
C LEU A 58 12.64 -2.83 -3.35
N HIS A 59 12.82 -3.55 -4.45
CA HIS A 59 13.24 -4.95 -4.37
C HIS A 59 14.64 -5.04 -3.77
N ASN A 60 14.79 -5.94 -2.80
CA ASN A 60 16.04 -6.16 -2.05
C ASN A 60 16.44 -5.00 -1.13
N ARG A 61 15.61 -3.96 -0.96
CA ARG A 61 15.89 -2.95 0.06
C ARG A 61 15.65 -3.51 1.45
N SER A 62 16.50 -3.08 2.38
CA SER A 62 16.35 -3.47 3.78
C SER A 62 15.42 -2.50 4.50
N VAL A 63 14.59 -3.03 5.38
CA VAL A 63 13.72 -2.26 6.27
C VAL A 63 13.55 -3.03 7.57
N ASN A 64 13.91 -2.44 8.71
CA ASN A 64 13.72 -3.03 10.05
C ASN A 64 14.20 -4.49 10.14
N ASN A 65 15.41 -4.78 9.64
CA ASN A 65 16.02 -6.11 9.61
C ASN A 65 15.33 -7.10 8.66
N HIS A 66 14.43 -6.60 7.81
CA HIS A 66 13.80 -7.40 6.75
C HIS A 66 14.32 -6.96 5.39
N GLN A 67 14.32 -7.87 4.45
CA GLN A 67 14.59 -7.57 3.06
C GLN A 67 13.29 -7.64 2.28
N ILE A 68 12.96 -6.57 1.56
CA ILE A 68 11.73 -6.50 0.78
C ILE A 68 11.89 -7.34 -0.49
N GLU A 69 10.93 -8.23 -0.72
CA GLU A 69 10.79 -8.94 -1.99
C GLU A 69 9.50 -8.47 -2.66
N ILE A 70 9.62 -7.97 -3.89
CA ILE A 70 8.48 -7.49 -4.67
C ILE A 70 7.86 -8.66 -5.42
N ARG A 71 6.53 -8.79 -5.30
CA ARG A 71 5.74 -9.78 -6.02
C ARG A 71 4.56 -9.13 -6.69
N ARG A 72 4.28 -9.49 -7.92
CA ARG A 72 3.07 -9.07 -8.63
C ARG A 72 2.11 -10.25 -8.63
N THR A 73 0.88 -10.03 -8.16
CA THR A 73 -0.10 -11.08 -7.97
C THR A 73 -1.40 -10.77 -8.71
N ASP A 74 -2.11 -11.82 -9.10
CA ASP A 74 -3.41 -11.70 -9.77
C ASP A 74 -4.45 -12.71 -9.26
N SER A 75 -4.09 -13.54 -8.29
CA SER A 75 -5.00 -14.50 -7.69
C SER A 75 -4.97 -14.42 -6.16
N ILE A 76 -6.10 -14.77 -5.54
CA ILE A 76 -6.24 -14.76 -4.07
C ILE A 76 -5.23 -15.70 -3.41
N ALA A 77 -4.99 -16.86 -4.01
CA ALA A 77 -4.08 -17.85 -3.43
C ALA A 77 -2.67 -17.30 -3.24
N GLN A 78 -2.22 -16.41 -4.13
CA GLN A 78 -0.89 -15.81 -4.04
C GLN A 78 -0.74 -14.87 -2.85
N LEU A 79 -1.85 -14.31 -2.34
CA LEU A 79 -1.83 -13.35 -1.24
C LEU A 79 -1.49 -13.98 0.11
N GLN A 80 -1.57 -15.30 0.23
CA GLN A 80 -1.33 -16.00 1.50
C GLN A 80 0.10 -15.83 2.02
N HIS A 81 1.04 -15.51 1.16
CA HIS A 81 2.45 -15.38 1.52
C HIS A 81 2.91 -13.92 1.62
N CYS A 82 1.99 -12.97 1.56
CA CYS A 82 2.31 -11.55 1.56
C CYS A 82 2.22 -10.97 2.97
N GLN A 83 3.21 -10.18 3.37
CA GLN A 83 3.16 -9.40 4.61
C GLN A 83 2.59 -8.02 4.39
N ALA A 84 2.68 -7.51 3.16
CA ALA A 84 2.06 -6.26 2.74
C ALA A 84 1.48 -6.44 1.34
N VAL A 85 0.31 -5.86 1.10
CA VAL A 85 -0.37 -5.96 -0.20
C VAL A 85 -0.88 -4.58 -0.61
N PHE A 86 -0.51 -4.16 -1.81
CA PHE A 86 -1.13 -3.00 -2.45
C PHE A 86 -2.18 -3.49 -3.43
N PHE A 87 -3.42 -3.02 -3.24
CA PHE A 87 -4.54 -3.33 -4.14
C PHE A 87 -4.67 -2.23 -5.19
N SER A 88 -4.47 -2.59 -6.46
CA SER A 88 -4.63 -1.68 -7.58
C SER A 88 -6.10 -1.24 -7.72
N LYS A 89 -6.32 -0.09 -8.33
CA LYS A 89 -7.65 0.42 -8.68
C LYS A 89 -8.47 -0.57 -9.50
N SER A 90 -7.81 -1.42 -10.28
CA SER A 90 -8.47 -2.46 -11.07
C SER A 90 -9.22 -3.47 -10.18
N GLU A 91 -8.85 -3.59 -8.90
CA GLU A 91 -9.43 -4.53 -7.95
C GLU A 91 -10.48 -3.91 -7.03
N ARG A 92 -10.88 -2.68 -7.30
CA ARG A 92 -11.81 -1.93 -6.45
C ARG A 92 -13.10 -2.70 -6.15
N GLU A 93 -13.70 -3.30 -7.17
CA GLU A 93 -14.96 -4.03 -7.01
C GLU A 93 -14.80 -5.34 -6.25
N LYS A 94 -13.62 -5.93 -6.30
CA LYS A 94 -13.30 -7.17 -5.60
C LYS A 94 -12.78 -6.95 -4.18
N LEU A 95 -12.57 -5.71 -3.80
CA LEU A 95 -11.93 -5.37 -2.53
C LEU A 95 -12.60 -5.99 -1.31
N PRO A 96 -13.95 -6.01 -1.19
CA PRO A 96 -14.58 -6.64 -0.04
C PRO A 96 -14.22 -8.12 0.12
N VAL A 97 -14.18 -8.87 -0.97
CA VAL A 97 -13.81 -10.30 -0.94
C VAL A 97 -12.34 -10.47 -0.59
N LEU A 98 -11.47 -9.62 -1.17
CA LEU A 98 -10.04 -9.67 -0.91
C LEU A 98 -9.73 -9.37 0.56
N LEU A 99 -10.37 -8.35 1.12
CA LEU A 99 -10.18 -7.99 2.52
C LEU A 99 -10.72 -9.06 3.46
N ASP A 100 -11.84 -9.68 3.10
CA ASP A 100 -12.43 -10.77 3.90
C ASP A 100 -11.47 -11.96 3.95
N THR A 101 -10.82 -12.28 2.83
CA THR A 101 -9.83 -13.35 2.76
C THR A 101 -8.64 -13.08 3.68
N LEU A 102 -8.25 -11.82 3.84
CA LEU A 102 -7.11 -11.41 4.66
C LEU A 102 -7.49 -11.02 6.10
N ALA A 103 -8.78 -11.08 6.45
CA ALA A 103 -9.25 -10.64 7.76
C ALA A 103 -8.53 -11.36 8.89
N ASN A 104 -8.10 -10.59 9.88
CA ASN A 104 -7.40 -11.07 11.08
C ASN A 104 -6.04 -11.74 10.80
N LYS A 105 -5.51 -11.58 9.60
CA LYS A 105 -4.17 -12.03 9.27
C LYS A 105 -3.19 -10.85 9.37
N PRO A 106 -1.92 -11.09 9.71
CA PRO A 106 -0.94 -10.01 9.90
C PRO A 106 -0.44 -9.47 8.55
N VAL A 107 -1.34 -8.85 7.79
CA VAL A 107 -1.06 -8.29 6.48
C VAL A 107 -1.36 -6.80 6.48
N LEU A 108 -0.36 -6.00 6.09
CA LEU A 108 -0.56 -4.57 5.89
C LEU A 108 -1.20 -4.35 4.52
N THR A 109 -2.47 -3.95 4.51
CA THR A 109 -3.20 -3.68 3.28
C THR A 109 -3.11 -2.20 2.93
N ILE A 110 -2.83 -1.92 1.65
CA ILE A 110 -2.63 -0.57 1.12
C ILE A 110 -3.42 -0.44 -0.17
N ALA A 111 -4.01 0.72 -0.41
CA ALA A 111 -4.72 1.02 -1.65
C ALA A 111 -4.59 2.51 -1.99
N ASP A 112 -5.11 2.91 -3.14
CA ASP A 112 -5.11 4.30 -3.60
C ASP A 112 -6.40 4.65 -4.34
N HIS A 113 -7.53 4.19 -3.82
CA HIS A 113 -8.83 4.51 -4.44
C HIS A 113 -9.86 4.91 -3.38
N PRO A 114 -10.92 5.66 -3.79
CA PRO A 114 -11.86 6.24 -2.83
C PRO A 114 -12.47 5.21 -1.88
N GLU A 115 -12.59 5.59 -0.62
CA GLU A 115 -13.29 4.84 0.43
C GLU A 115 -12.62 3.54 0.86
N ALA A 116 -11.43 3.23 0.34
CA ALA A 116 -10.75 1.96 0.67
C ALA A 116 -10.48 1.81 2.17
N ALA A 117 -10.03 2.88 2.84
CA ALA A 117 -9.77 2.83 4.29
C ALA A 117 -11.06 2.61 5.09
N SER A 118 -12.15 3.29 4.73
CA SER A 118 -13.44 3.11 5.42
C SER A 118 -14.00 1.71 5.23
N HIS A 119 -13.60 1.02 4.15
CA HIS A 119 -14.01 -0.36 3.89
C HIS A 119 -13.08 -1.41 4.50
N GLY A 120 -11.99 -0.99 5.16
CA GLY A 120 -11.13 -1.89 5.90
C GLY A 120 -9.69 -2.02 5.43
N VAL A 121 -9.27 -1.31 4.39
CA VAL A 121 -7.86 -1.23 4.03
C VAL A 121 -7.13 -0.46 5.13
N VAL A 122 -5.95 -0.92 5.54
CA VAL A 122 -5.24 -0.30 6.65
C VAL A 122 -4.77 1.10 6.29
N ILE A 123 -4.14 1.27 5.12
CA ILE A 123 -3.65 2.59 4.69
C ILE A 123 -4.12 2.86 3.27
N ASN A 124 -4.76 3.99 3.05
CA ASN A 124 -5.24 4.39 1.73
C ASN A 124 -4.65 5.73 1.34
N MET A 125 -4.06 5.79 0.15
CA MET A 125 -3.48 7.01 -0.41
C MET A 125 -4.48 7.71 -1.31
N ALA A 126 -4.39 9.04 -1.35
CA ALA A 126 -5.19 9.86 -2.24
C ALA A 126 -4.37 11.06 -2.71
N VAL A 127 -4.80 11.67 -3.81
CA VAL A 127 -4.22 12.92 -4.29
C VAL A 127 -5.11 14.06 -3.81
N SER A 128 -4.53 15.02 -3.12
CA SER A 128 -5.22 16.22 -2.65
C SER A 128 -4.30 17.42 -2.87
N ASN A 129 -4.78 18.42 -3.62
CA ASN A 129 -4.00 19.62 -3.94
C ASN A 129 -2.61 19.28 -4.52
N GLU A 130 -2.58 18.33 -5.46
CA GLU A 130 -1.35 17.87 -6.14
C GLU A 130 -0.35 17.18 -5.23
N LYS A 131 -0.77 16.79 -4.03
CA LYS A 131 0.06 16.07 -3.06
C LYS A 131 -0.56 14.72 -2.73
N ILE A 132 0.29 13.77 -2.38
CA ILE A 132 -0.17 12.49 -1.86
C ILE A 132 -0.44 12.66 -0.36
N VAL A 133 -1.66 12.31 0.02
CA VAL A 133 -2.08 12.23 1.41
C VAL A 133 -2.53 10.81 1.70
N PHE A 134 -2.68 10.44 2.97
CA PHE A 134 -3.14 9.09 3.31
C PHE A 134 -4.00 9.07 4.56
N GLU A 135 -4.85 8.07 4.62
CA GLU A 135 -5.73 7.75 5.74
C GLU A 135 -5.31 6.42 6.33
N ILE A 136 -5.50 6.23 7.62
CA ILE A 136 -5.20 4.96 8.30
C ILE A 136 -6.45 4.44 8.99
N ASN A 137 -6.77 3.16 8.76
CA ASN A 137 -7.79 2.45 9.52
C ASN A 137 -7.11 1.70 10.65
N LEU A 138 -7.09 2.33 11.82
CA LEU A 138 -6.40 1.78 12.99
C LEU A 138 -7.13 0.57 13.55
N ARG A 139 -8.45 0.51 13.40
CA ARG A 139 -9.24 -0.65 13.81
C ARG A 139 -8.79 -1.91 13.06
N THR A 140 -8.69 -1.83 11.73
CA THR A 140 -8.22 -2.96 10.93
C THR A 140 -6.77 -3.32 11.27
N ALA A 141 -5.91 -2.31 11.45
CA ALA A 141 -4.52 -2.56 11.83
C ALA A 141 -4.43 -3.37 13.13
N ARG A 142 -5.19 -2.97 14.13
CA ARG A 142 -5.20 -3.66 15.43
C ARG A 142 -5.73 -5.10 15.33
N SER A 143 -6.82 -5.29 14.59
CA SER A 143 -7.39 -6.64 14.43
C SER A 143 -6.48 -7.55 13.60
N SER A 144 -5.59 -6.99 12.80
CA SER A 144 -4.63 -7.73 12.00
C SER A 144 -3.29 -7.94 12.71
N GLY A 145 -3.17 -7.49 13.96
CA GLY A 145 -1.92 -7.64 14.71
C GLY A 145 -0.80 -6.73 14.24
N LEU A 146 -1.17 -5.57 13.70
CA LEU A 146 -0.20 -4.57 13.23
C LEU A 146 -0.13 -3.41 14.22
N ASN A 147 1.08 -2.97 14.50
CA ASN A 147 1.33 -1.80 15.33
C ASN A 147 1.84 -0.68 14.44
N ILE A 148 1.00 0.34 14.24
CA ILE A 148 1.35 1.51 13.44
C ILE A 148 2.00 2.54 14.35
N SER A 149 3.16 3.03 13.95
CA SER A 149 3.91 4.03 14.70
C SER A 149 3.10 5.32 14.88
N ALA A 150 3.17 5.92 16.09
CA ALA A 150 2.54 7.20 16.35
C ALA A 150 3.00 8.28 15.37
N ARG A 151 4.23 8.20 14.92
CA ARG A 151 4.80 9.12 13.93
C ARG A 151 4.03 9.08 12.62
N LEU A 152 3.70 7.87 12.16
CA LEU A 152 2.92 7.71 10.94
C LEU A 152 1.47 8.17 11.14
N LEU A 153 0.87 7.84 12.29
CA LEU A 153 -0.49 8.27 12.61
C LEU A 153 -0.61 9.79 12.59
N ASN A 154 0.41 10.50 13.09
CA ASN A 154 0.41 11.96 13.10
C ASN A 154 0.47 12.59 11.70
N LEU A 155 0.99 11.87 10.73
CA LEU A 155 1.09 12.35 9.34
C LEU A 155 -0.17 12.07 8.52
N ALA A 156 -1.03 11.18 8.98
CA ALA A 156 -2.27 10.83 8.28
C ALA A 156 -3.26 12.00 8.32
N VAL A 157 -3.99 12.21 7.22
CA VAL A 157 -5.03 13.24 7.17
C VAL A 157 -6.30 12.80 7.89
N ASP A 158 -6.48 11.48 8.09
CA ASP A 158 -7.60 10.93 8.85
C ASP A 158 -7.19 9.58 9.43
N VAL A 159 -7.72 9.27 10.62
CA VAL A 159 -7.48 7.99 11.29
C VAL A 159 -8.83 7.44 11.76
N TYR A 160 -9.21 6.29 11.21
CA TYR A 160 -10.43 5.58 11.62
C TYR A 160 -10.10 4.68 12.81
N GLN A 161 -10.80 4.89 13.89
CA GLN A 161 -10.60 4.12 15.12
C GLN A 161 -11.70 3.06 15.28
#